data_957cacc51e51a67626447340beb21c2e
#
_entry.id   957cacc51e51a67626447340beb21c2e
#
_cell.length_a   1.000
_cell.length_b   1.000
_cell.length_c   1.000
_cell.angle_alpha   90.00
_cell.angle_beta   90.00
_cell.angle_gamma   90.00
#
_symmetry.space_group_name_H-M   'P 1'
#
loop_
_entity.id
_entity.type
_entity.pdbx_description
1 polymer ?
#
loop_
_entity_poly.entity_id
_entity_poly.type
_entity_poly.pdbx_seq_one_letter_code
_entity_poly.pdbx_strand_id
1 'polypeptide(L)'
;MNLLSRFSHRALFSTLCLSAASWIGINTAHAQISTLRTGKLPNGLTYYISKDAGGSQGTAHFYLLQNVGALLENDQQQGLAHFLEHMAFNSTKHYPQGVMTWLRQRGLYDFDARTGQDETRFSISEVPTAAPGLTDSVMMVLRDWCDGVNITDKDTEKERGIVIEEWRQRNSVSKRLSDSIASVVYNNSQYAARNVIGPLRSLETLTAKDVQRFYRTWYRPDLQCVVIVGDIDPEVYEAKVKAMFGSIKKPKKAEVRANFTIADNTTPLYYRFVDAENQSHSYGLYQRVATPTSLQGQAATKEFLFQQLFNDIAPKYFAYLRNDNR
;
A
#
# COMPACT_ATOMS: atom_id res chain seq x y z
N MET A 1 -38.90 -10.68 -30.02
CA MET A 1 -38.26 -11.48 -31.11
C MET A 1 -36.85 -11.81 -30.63
N ASN A 2 -36.53 -13.09 -30.53
CA ASN A 2 -35.46 -13.67 -29.70
C ASN A 2 -34.03 -13.26 -30.07
N LEU A 3 -33.37 -12.55 -29.18
CA LEU A 3 -31.93 -12.20 -29.29
C LEU A 3 -30.97 -13.34 -28.86
N LEU A 4 -31.51 -14.49 -28.49
CA LEU A 4 -30.72 -15.61 -27.93
C LEU A 4 -30.31 -16.68 -28.97
N SER A 5 -30.65 -16.55 -30.25
CA SER A 5 -30.43 -17.62 -31.25
C SER A 5 -29.18 -17.45 -32.13
N ARG A 6 -28.31 -16.46 -31.86
CA ARG A 6 -27.09 -16.22 -32.67
C ARG A 6 -25.76 -16.50 -32.00
N PHE A 7 -25.75 -17.05 -30.79
CA PHE A 7 -24.52 -17.57 -30.23
C PHE A 7 -24.23 -18.94 -30.85
N SER A 8 -23.30 -18.97 -31.76
CA SER A 8 -22.88 -20.20 -32.44
C SER A 8 -22.29 -21.18 -31.37
N HIS A 9 -22.63 -22.47 -31.53
CA HIS A 9 -22.14 -23.58 -30.69
C HIS A 9 -20.60 -23.66 -30.51
N ARG A 10 -19.82 -22.88 -31.26
CA ARG A 10 -18.35 -22.78 -31.11
C ARG A 10 -17.90 -21.99 -29.88
N ALA A 11 -18.67 -21.01 -29.44
CA ALA A 11 -18.33 -20.24 -28.22
C ALA A 11 -18.59 -21.04 -26.93
N LEU A 12 -19.62 -21.91 -26.94
CA LEU A 12 -19.91 -22.79 -25.80
C LEU A 12 -18.84 -23.91 -25.63
N PHE A 13 -18.29 -24.40 -26.72
CA PHE A 13 -17.28 -25.49 -26.66
C PHE A 13 -15.93 -25.00 -26.12
N SER A 14 -15.51 -23.79 -26.44
CA SER A 14 -14.27 -23.22 -25.89
C SER A 14 -14.40 -22.90 -24.39
N THR A 15 -15.56 -22.52 -23.92
CA THR A 15 -15.80 -22.24 -22.50
C THR A 15 -15.86 -23.53 -21.66
N LEU A 16 -16.40 -24.62 -22.23
CA LEU A 16 -16.42 -25.93 -21.55
C LEU A 16 -15.01 -26.59 -21.48
N CYS A 17 -14.18 -26.40 -22.47
CA CYS A 17 -12.82 -26.95 -22.45
C CYS A 17 -11.90 -26.22 -21.46
N LEU A 18 -12.09 -24.90 -21.25
CA LEU A 18 -11.36 -24.16 -20.21
C LEU A 18 -11.79 -24.57 -18.79
N SER A 19 -13.07 -24.90 -18.59
CA SER A 19 -13.56 -25.37 -17.29
C SER A 19 -13.07 -26.79 -16.91
N ALA A 20 -12.89 -27.66 -17.90
CA ALA A 20 -12.35 -29.01 -17.66
C ALA A 20 -10.83 -29.01 -17.39
N ALA A 21 -10.06 -28.14 -18.05
CA ALA A 21 -8.63 -27.98 -17.78
C ALA A 21 -8.33 -27.37 -16.40
N SER A 22 -9.24 -26.52 -15.89
CA SER A 22 -9.12 -25.89 -14.57
C SER A 22 -9.34 -26.88 -13.41
N TRP A 23 -10.09 -27.96 -13.65
CA TRP A 23 -10.37 -28.97 -12.60
C TRP A 23 -9.22 -29.94 -12.37
N ILE A 24 -8.33 -30.16 -13.35
CA ILE A 24 -7.20 -31.08 -13.21
C ILE A 24 -5.99 -30.39 -12.57
N GLY A 25 -5.87 -29.06 -12.67
CA GLY A 25 -4.76 -28.27 -12.09
C GLY A 25 -4.95 -27.84 -10.63
N ILE A 26 -6.17 -27.83 -10.10
CA ILE A 26 -6.46 -27.30 -8.76
C ILE A 26 -6.09 -28.27 -7.63
N ASN A 27 -5.92 -29.56 -7.92
CA ASN A 27 -5.58 -30.55 -6.87
C ASN A 27 -4.10 -30.60 -6.49
N THR A 28 -3.22 -29.83 -7.11
CA THR A 28 -1.79 -29.78 -6.75
C THR A 28 -1.30 -28.46 -6.17
N ALA A 29 -2.18 -27.44 -6.12
CA ALA A 29 -1.85 -26.14 -5.52
C ALA A 29 -2.22 -26.07 -4.02
N HIS A 30 -2.12 -27.18 -3.28
CA HIS A 30 -1.73 -27.10 -1.87
C HIS A 30 -0.22 -26.85 -1.82
N ALA A 31 0.22 -25.74 -2.38
CA ALA A 31 1.55 -25.22 -2.10
C ALA A 31 1.59 -25.00 -0.59
N GLN A 32 2.35 -25.84 0.06
CA GLN A 32 2.63 -25.81 1.49
C GLN A 32 3.04 -24.40 1.91
N ILE A 33 2.11 -23.64 2.50
CA ILE A 33 2.46 -22.51 3.38
C ILE A 33 2.97 -23.10 4.72
N SER A 34 3.62 -24.25 4.69
CA SER A 34 4.14 -24.94 5.87
C SER A 34 5.33 -24.23 6.52
N THR A 35 5.84 -23.16 5.89
CA THR A 35 6.98 -22.38 6.37
C THR A 35 6.61 -20.97 6.86
N LEU A 36 5.35 -20.57 6.83
CA LEU A 36 4.92 -19.27 7.34
C LEU A 36 4.98 -19.23 8.87
N ARG A 37 5.85 -18.39 9.41
CA ARG A 37 5.86 -18.03 10.81
C ARG A 37 5.19 -16.67 10.99
N THR A 38 4.26 -16.60 11.89
CA THR A 38 3.53 -15.39 12.23
C THR A 38 3.42 -15.23 13.72
N GLY A 39 3.41 -14.01 14.20
CA GLY A 39 3.22 -13.77 15.62
C GLY A 39 3.07 -12.28 15.94
N LYS A 40 2.88 -12.05 17.22
CA LYS A 40 2.78 -10.70 17.79
C LYS A 40 3.71 -10.59 18.99
N LEU A 41 4.59 -9.61 18.99
CA LEU A 41 5.52 -9.36 20.08
C LEU A 41 4.78 -8.77 21.31
N PRO A 42 5.36 -8.87 22.51
CA PRO A 42 4.76 -8.31 23.74
C PRO A 42 4.48 -6.79 23.63
N ASN A 43 5.26 -6.05 22.84
CA ASN A 43 5.05 -4.63 22.59
C ASN A 43 3.93 -4.34 21.56
N GLY A 44 3.38 -5.38 20.92
CA GLY A 44 2.27 -5.28 19.97
C GLY A 44 2.66 -5.36 18.49
N LEU A 45 3.95 -5.34 18.14
CA LEU A 45 4.40 -5.48 16.75
C LEU A 45 4.05 -6.86 16.21
N THR A 46 3.47 -6.89 15.01
CA THR A 46 3.13 -8.13 14.30
C THR A 46 4.23 -8.48 13.30
N TYR A 47 4.43 -9.76 13.02
CA TYR A 47 5.37 -10.20 12.00
C TYR A 47 4.83 -11.37 11.19
N TYR A 48 5.27 -11.43 9.92
CA TYR A 48 5.08 -12.55 9.00
C TYR A 48 6.43 -12.88 8.36
N ILE A 49 6.85 -14.14 8.44
CA ILE A 49 8.13 -14.60 7.91
C ILE A 49 7.88 -15.88 7.13
N SER A 50 8.27 -15.91 5.87
CA SER A 50 8.08 -17.08 5.02
C SER A 50 9.30 -17.35 4.17
N LYS A 51 9.65 -18.63 4.05
CA LYS A 51 10.57 -19.08 3.01
C LYS A 51 9.83 -19.08 1.69
N ASP A 52 10.41 -18.44 0.67
CA ASP A 52 9.92 -18.58 -0.71
C ASP A 52 10.46 -19.85 -1.33
N ALA A 53 9.57 -20.76 -1.67
CA ALA A 53 9.95 -22.06 -2.22
C ALA A 53 10.28 -22.05 -3.73
N GLY A 54 10.04 -20.94 -4.44
CA GLY A 54 10.07 -20.98 -5.91
C GLY A 54 10.62 -19.77 -6.65
N GLY A 55 10.80 -18.62 -6.02
CA GLY A 55 11.08 -17.36 -6.74
C GLY A 55 12.40 -16.69 -6.36
N SER A 56 12.72 -16.60 -5.10
CA SER A 56 13.78 -15.72 -4.61
C SER A 56 15.05 -16.51 -4.27
N GLN A 57 15.68 -17.19 -5.24
CA GLN A 57 16.93 -17.91 -4.97
C GLN A 57 18.05 -16.92 -4.61
N GLY A 58 18.59 -17.07 -3.39
CA GLY A 58 19.70 -16.25 -2.89
C GLY A 58 19.33 -14.83 -2.49
N THR A 59 18.06 -14.44 -2.51
CA THR A 59 17.59 -13.11 -2.12
C THR A 59 16.44 -13.15 -1.14
N ALA A 60 16.19 -12.03 -0.44
CA ALA A 60 15.03 -11.84 0.42
C ALA A 60 14.46 -10.42 0.29
N HIS A 61 13.18 -10.30 0.62
CA HIS A 61 12.40 -9.07 0.57
C HIS A 61 11.97 -8.70 1.99
N PHE A 62 12.14 -7.45 2.34
CA PHE A 62 11.90 -6.91 3.67
C PHE A 62 10.88 -5.79 3.58
N TYR A 63 9.81 -5.88 4.37
CA TYR A 63 8.75 -4.88 4.39
C TYR A 63 8.49 -4.43 5.82
N LEU A 64 8.23 -3.13 5.97
CA LEU A 64 7.63 -2.56 7.16
C LEU A 64 6.30 -1.92 6.77
N LEU A 65 5.22 -2.39 7.37
CA LEU A 65 3.88 -1.86 7.20
C LEU A 65 3.54 -1.02 8.45
N GLN A 66 3.17 0.22 8.23
CA GLN A 66 2.63 1.09 9.25
C GLN A 66 1.11 1.20 9.01
N ASN A 67 0.30 0.81 9.97
CA ASN A 67 -1.14 1.03 9.93
C ASN A 67 -1.46 2.50 10.24
N VAL A 68 -0.78 3.39 9.53
CA VAL A 68 -0.76 4.84 9.66
C VAL A 68 -0.68 5.47 8.28
N GLY A 69 -1.64 6.31 7.95
CA GLY A 69 -1.69 7.04 6.69
C GLY A 69 -2.38 8.38 6.88
N ALA A 70 -2.75 9.02 5.79
CA ALA A 70 -3.32 10.37 5.79
C ALA A 70 -4.62 10.50 6.59
N LEU A 71 -5.38 9.43 6.79
CA LEU A 71 -6.61 9.46 7.59
C LEU A 71 -6.39 9.79 9.07
N LEU A 72 -5.20 9.56 9.60
CA LEU A 72 -4.86 9.88 10.99
C LEU A 72 -4.38 11.32 11.20
N GLU A 73 -4.27 12.08 10.12
CA GLU A 73 -3.95 13.50 10.17
C GLU A 73 -5.17 14.33 10.60
N ASN A 74 -4.95 15.35 11.41
CA ASN A 74 -5.94 16.39 11.61
C ASN A 74 -5.82 17.48 10.53
N ASP A 75 -6.68 18.51 10.58
CA ASP A 75 -6.73 19.54 9.55
C ASP A 75 -5.45 20.39 9.41
N GLN A 76 -4.66 20.49 10.52
CA GLN A 76 -3.36 21.18 10.52
C GLN A 76 -2.19 20.25 10.13
N GLN A 77 -2.44 18.95 9.99
CA GLN A 77 -1.42 17.93 9.78
C GLN A 77 -1.46 17.33 8.36
N GLN A 78 -2.29 17.86 7.46
CA GLN A 78 -2.47 17.28 6.13
C GLN A 78 -1.15 17.22 5.35
N GLY A 79 -0.79 16.01 4.91
CA GLY A 79 0.44 15.71 4.21
C GLY A 79 1.58 15.21 5.10
N LEU A 80 1.43 15.17 6.45
CA LEU A 80 2.49 14.74 7.36
C LEU A 80 2.84 13.26 7.23
N ALA A 81 1.88 12.39 6.94
CA ALA A 81 2.15 10.97 6.77
C ALA A 81 3.08 10.72 5.59
N HIS A 82 2.82 11.38 4.46
CA HIS A 82 3.67 11.32 3.26
C HIS A 82 5.02 12.02 3.48
N PHE A 83 5.01 13.18 4.13
CA PHE A 83 6.24 13.89 4.45
C PHE A 83 7.16 13.04 5.35
N LEU A 84 6.59 12.32 6.33
CA LEU A 84 7.34 11.42 7.20
C LEU A 84 7.90 10.21 6.43
N GLU A 85 7.22 9.72 5.42
CA GLU A 85 7.75 8.70 4.52
C GLU A 85 9.05 9.17 3.87
N HIS A 86 9.09 10.40 3.33
CA HIS A 86 10.29 11.00 2.77
C HIS A 86 11.41 11.13 3.81
N MET A 87 11.06 11.60 5.01
CA MET A 87 12.02 11.74 6.11
C MET A 87 12.67 10.41 6.51
N ALA A 88 11.99 9.29 6.35
CA ALA A 88 12.50 7.96 6.69
C ALA A 88 13.72 7.54 5.85
N PHE A 89 13.90 8.09 4.66
CA PHE A 89 15.07 7.84 3.80
C PHE A 89 16.27 8.77 4.10
N ASN A 90 16.07 9.78 4.91
CA ASN A 90 17.12 10.67 5.41
C ASN A 90 17.87 10.00 6.59
N SER A 91 18.41 10.80 7.49
CA SER A 91 19.17 10.29 8.62
C SER A 91 18.32 9.53 9.63
N THR A 92 18.87 8.46 10.16
CA THR A 92 18.25 7.69 11.25
C THR A 92 19.31 7.41 12.32
N LYS A 93 18.90 6.80 13.40
CA LYS A 93 19.76 6.52 14.56
C LYS A 93 21.03 5.75 14.19
N HIS A 94 20.91 4.71 13.35
CA HIS A 94 22.04 3.87 12.95
C HIS A 94 22.60 4.24 11.56
N TYR A 95 21.89 5.08 10.80
CA TYR A 95 22.30 5.54 9.46
C TYR A 95 22.33 7.08 9.41
N PRO A 96 23.28 7.74 10.08
CA PRO A 96 23.30 9.21 10.21
C PRO A 96 23.57 9.93 8.88
N GLN A 97 24.14 9.25 7.88
CA GLN A 97 24.36 9.81 6.55
C GLN A 97 23.17 9.60 5.58
N GLY A 98 22.09 9.01 6.07
CA GLY A 98 20.87 8.73 5.33
C GLY A 98 20.74 7.28 4.87
N VAL A 99 19.55 6.73 5.04
CA VAL A 99 19.20 5.36 4.67
C VAL A 99 19.35 5.16 3.15
N MET A 100 18.85 6.08 2.34
CA MET A 100 18.96 5.99 0.87
C MET A 100 20.41 5.94 0.40
N THR A 101 21.29 6.75 1.00
CA THR A 101 22.73 6.76 0.71
C THR A 101 23.34 5.41 1.05
N TRP A 102 23.01 4.88 2.22
CA TRP A 102 23.54 3.60 2.69
C TRP A 102 23.09 2.43 1.78
N LEU A 103 21.80 2.39 1.40
CA LEU A 103 21.26 1.36 0.51
C LEU A 103 22.00 1.35 -0.84
N ARG A 104 22.15 2.53 -1.46
CA ARG A 104 22.85 2.67 -2.75
C ARG A 104 24.32 2.26 -2.67
N GLN A 105 25.02 2.60 -1.60
CA GLN A 105 26.40 2.19 -1.37
C GLN A 105 26.58 0.67 -1.23
N ARG A 106 25.51 -0.06 -0.87
CA ARG A 106 25.46 -1.53 -0.78
C ARG A 106 24.97 -2.20 -2.05
N GLY A 107 24.70 -1.42 -3.11
CA GLY A 107 24.14 -1.96 -4.36
C GLY A 107 22.67 -2.35 -4.28
N LEU A 108 21.97 -1.92 -3.22
CA LEU A 108 20.53 -2.14 -3.06
C LEU A 108 19.80 -0.96 -3.70
N TYR A 109 19.20 -1.19 -4.85
CA TYR A 109 18.47 -0.18 -5.62
C TYR A 109 16.97 -0.44 -5.68
N ASP A 110 16.55 -1.66 -5.36
CA ASP A 110 15.13 -2.05 -5.32
C ASP A 110 14.58 -1.80 -3.90
N PHE A 111 14.33 -0.53 -3.62
CA PHE A 111 13.64 -0.08 -2.43
C PHE A 111 12.56 0.93 -2.80
N ASP A 112 11.45 0.89 -2.08
CA ASP A 112 10.28 1.72 -2.33
C ASP A 112 9.59 2.07 -1.02
N ALA A 113 8.86 3.18 -1.02
CA ALA A 113 7.88 3.47 0.01
C ALA A 113 6.64 4.07 -0.60
N ARG A 114 5.52 3.87 0.06
CA ARG A 114 4.24 4.39 -0.39
C ARG A 114 3.36 4.71 0.80
N THR A 115 2.92 5.95 0.85
CA THR A 115 1.87 6.38 1.77
C THR A 115 0.51 6.34 1.08
N GLY A 116 -0.44 5.70 1.73
CA GLY A 116 -1.86 5.69 1.39
C GLY A 116 -2.68 6.49 2.40
N GLN A 117 -3.99 6.35 2.28
CA GLN A 117 -4.91 6.95 3.26
C GLN A 117 -4.88 6.18 4.59
N ASP A 118 -4.82 4.85 4.55
CA ASP A 118 -4.88 3.98 5.74
C ASP A 118 -3.52 3.54 6.27
N GLU A 119 -2.52 3.44 5.40
CA GLU A 119 -1.22 2.84 5.71
C GLU A 119 -0.05 3.52 5.02
N THR A 120 1.15 3.32 5.56
CA THR A 120 2.42 3.58 4.90
C THR A 120 3.22 2.29 4.84
N ARG A 121 3.73 1.95 3.67
CA ARG A 121 4.54 0.75 3.43
C ARG A 121 5.93 1.16 3.01
N PHE A 122 6.94 0.49 3.57
CA PHE A 122 8.33 0.56 3.16
C PHE A 122 8.78 -0.82 2.71
N SER A 123 9.61 -0.90 1.67
CA SER A 123 10.16 -2.16 1.17
C SER A 123 11.61 -2.02 0.76
N ILE A 124 12.39 -3.08 0.97
CA ILE A 124 13.73 -3.29 0.43
C ILE A 124 13.72 -4.71 -0.14
N SER A 125 13.85 -4.80 -1.46
CA SER A 125 13.71 -6.04 -2.21
C SER A 125 15.05 -6.53 -2.74
N GLU A 126 15.09 -7.78 -3.21
CA GLU A 126 16.27 -8.40 -3.82
C GLU A 126 17.55 -8.32 -2.97
N VAL A 127 17.41 -8.41 -1.65
CA VAL A 127 18.57 -8.35 -0.72
C VAL A 127 19.32 -9.68 -0.74
N PRO A 128 20.60 -9.71 -1.15
CA PRO A 128 21.39 -10.94 -1.17
C PRO A 128 21.52 -11.59 0.22
N THR A 129 21.07 -12.83 0.36
CA THR A 129 21.08 -13.54 1.65
C THR A 129 22.45 -14.12 2.01
N ALA A 130 23.28 -14.36 1.01
CA ALA A 130 24.65 -14.87 1.21
C ALA A 130 25.66 -13.79 1.64
N ALA A 131 25.31 -12.50 1.53
CA ALA A 131 26.21 -11.40 1.91
C ALA A 131 26.26 -11.28 3.44
N PRO A 132 27.46 -11.46 4.07
CA PRO A 132 27.57 -11.48 5.53
C PRO A 132 27.05 -10.18 6.18
N GLY A 133 26.10 -10.30 7.11
CA GLY A 133 25.54 -9.19 7.88
C GLY A 133 24.67 -8.21 7.11
N LEU A 134 24.48 -8.37 5.79
CA LEU A 134 23.70 -7.45 4.98
C LEU A 134 22.21 -7.47 5.37
N THR A 135 21.63 -8.66 5.49
CA THR A 135 20.23 -8.82 5.89
C THR A 135 19.97 -8.29 7.30
N ASP A 136 20.92 -8.44 8.23
CA ASP A 136 20.81 -7.87 9.58
C ASP A 136 20.85 -6.35 9.55
N SER A 137 21.69 -5.78 8.69
CA SER A 137 21.74 -4.33 8.47
C SER A 137 20.44 -3.81 7.84
N VAL A 138 19.87 -4.53 6.88
CA VAL A 138 18.55 -4.18 6.31
C VAL A 138 17.44 -4.26 7.39
N MET A 139 17.44 -5.29 8.23
CA MET A 139 16.52 -5.37 9.37
C MET A 139 16.72 -4.19 10.35
N MET A 140 17.96 -3.70 10.51
CA MET A 140 18.23 -2.49 11.30
C MET A 140 17.66 -1.23 10.64
N VAL A 141 17.65 -1.14 9.31
CA VAL A 141 16.91 -0.06 8.61
C VAL A 141 15.43 -0.10 8.95
N LEU A 142 14.79 -1.27 8.84
CA LEU A 142 13.37 -1.42 9.22
C LEU A 142 13.15 -1.04 10.69
N ARG A 143 14.09 -1.42 11.55
CA ARG A 143 14.06 -1.07 12.99
C ARG A 143 14.11 0.44 13.21
N ASP A 144 14.98 1.15 12.48
CA ASP A 144 15.07 2.61 12.56
C ASP A 144 13.84 3.30 11.99
N TRP A 145 13.23 2.77 10.96
CA TRP A 145 11.95 3.26 10.46
C TRP A 145 10.83 3.15 11.51
N CYS A 146 10.90 2.14 12.39
CA CYS A 146 9.92 1.98 13.46
C CYS A 146 9.99 3.09 14.51
N ASP A 147 11.21 3.44 15.04
CA ASP A 147 11.35 4.40 16.14
C ASP A 147 12.70 5.16 16.16
N GLY A 148 13.46 5.13 15.06
CA GLY A 148 14.79 5.72 14.96
C GLY A 148 14.96 6.80 13.90
N VAL A 149 13.90 7.31 13.27
CA VAL A 149 13.99 8.39 12.27
C VAL A 149 14.42 9.69 12.95
N ASN A 150 15.50 10.31 12.46
CA ASN A 150 15.94 11.63 12.91
C ASN A 150 15.17 12.71 12.15
N ILE A 151 14.44 13.53 12.90
CA ILE A 151 13.66 14.63 12.32
C ILE A 151 14.25 15.93 12.85
N THR A 152 15.06 16.57 12.00
CA THR A 152 15.71 17.85 12.31
C THR A 152 15.10 18.99 11.50
N ASP A 153 15.24 20.23 11.96
CA ASP A 153 14.80 21.40 11.17
C ASP A 153 15.49 21.44 9.80
N LYS A 154 16.79 21.15 9.75
CA LYS A 154 17.58 21.13 8.52
C LYS A 154 17.06 20.11 7.51
N ASP A 155 16.83 18.87 7.95
CA ASP A 155 16.35 17.82 7.06
C ASP A 155 14.90 18.08 6.63
N THR A 156 14.08 18.64 7.53
CA THR A 156 12.70 19.04 7.24
C THR A 156 12.66 20.13 6.16
N GLU A 157 13.50 21.17 6.26
CA GLU A 157 13.54 22.22 5.22
C GLU A 157 14.03 21.70 3.86
N LYS A 158 15.04 20.82 3.89
CA LYS A 158 15.53 20.18 2.65
C LYS A 158 14.41 19.37 1.99
N GLU A 159 13.73 18.53 2.78
CA GLU A 159 12.70 17.62 2.26
C GLU A 159 11.43 18.39 1.83
N ARG A 160 11.12 19.49 2.51
CA ARG A 160 10.01 20.40 2.10
C ARG A 160 10.11 20.80 0.64
N GLY A 161 11.30 21.21 0.17
CA GLY A 161 11.51 21.57 -1.22
C GLY A 161 11.23 20.44 -2.17
N ILE A 162 11.63 19.22 -1.82
CA ILE A 162 11.43 18.01 -2.62
C ILE A 162 9.92 17.66 -2.70
N VAL A 163 9.23 17.66 -1.57
CA VAL A 163 7.79 17.33 -1.52
C VAL A 163 6.93 18.39 -2.22
N ILE A 164 7.30 19.68 -2.11
CA ILE A 164 6.61 20.77 -2.85
C ILE A 164 6.82 20.59 -4.36
N GLU A 165 8.01 20.23 -4.80
CA GLU A 165 8.26 19.98 -6.22
C GLU A 165 7.47 18.76 -6.72
N GLU A 166 7.41 17.69 -5.95
CA GLU A 166 6.54 16.54 -6.24
C GLU A 166 5.06 16.95 -6.32
N TRP A 167 4.59 17.78 -5.39
CA TRP A 167 3.23 18.32 -5.42
C TRP A 167 2.95 19.06 -6.74
N ARG A 168 3.90 19.86 -7.23
CA ARG A 168 3.78 20.57 -8.51
C ARG A 168 3.72 19.60 -9.68
N GLN A 169 4.60 18.60 -9.71
CA GLN A 169 4.67 17.61 -10.78
C GLN A 169 3.41 16.73 -10.85
N ARG A 170 2.80 16.44 -9.70
CA ARG A 170 1.55 15.69 -9.64
C ARG A 170 0.31 16.49 -10.04
N ASN A 171 0.39 17.81 -10.13
CA ASN A 171 -0.75 18.68 -10.48
C ASN A 171 -1.10 18.57 -11.98
N SER A 172 -1.86 17.54 -12.30
CA SER A 172 -2.37 17.25 -13.64
C SER A 172 -3.91 17.30 -13.67
N VAL A 173 -4.50 17.35 -14.87
CA VAL A 173 -5.96 17.27 -15.07
C VAL A 173 -6.53 16.04 -14.35
N SER A 174 -5.88 14.86 -14.48
CA SER A 174 -6.30 13.64 -13.82
C SER A 174 -6.29 13.75 -12.30
N LYS A 175 -5.27 14.43 -11.74
CA LYS A 175 -5.19 14.66 -10.29
C LYS A 175 -6.30 15.60 -9.82
N ARG A 176 -6.51 16.71 -10.52
CA ARG A 176 -7.58 17.66 -10.20
C ARG A 176 -8.97 17.02 -10.31
N LEU A 177 -9.19 16.16 -11.32
CA LEU A 177 -10.40 15.36 -11.44
C LEU A 177 -10.56 14.44 -10.24
N SER A 178 -9.54 13.64 -9.92
CA SER A 178 -9.58 12.71 -8.79
C SER A 178 -9.90 13.41 -7.47
N ASP A 179 -9.26 14.54 -7.20
CA ASP A 179 -9.52 15.32 -5.99
C ASP A 179 -10.93 15.89 -5.96
N SER A 180 -11.42 16.38 -7.10
CA SER A 180 -12.74 16.98 -7.20
C SER A 180 -13.87 15.97 -7.02
N ILE A 181 -13.73 14.76 -7.57
CA ILE A 181 -14.75 13.70 -7.42
C ILE A 181 -14.68 12.96 -6.09
N ALA A 182 -13.62 13.14 -5.31
CA ALA A 182 -13.41 12.42 -4.05
C ALA A 182 -14.61 12.56 -3.08
N SER A 183 -15.21 13.75 -3.00
CA SER A 183 -16.39 14.00 -2.17
C SER A 183 -17.57 13.09 -2.52
N VAL A 184 -17.78 12.83 -3.80
CA VAL A 184 -18.85 11.95 -4.30
C VAL A 184 -18.44 10.48 -4.18
N VAL A 185 -17.24 10.13 -4.64
CA VAL A 185 -16.75 8.74 -4.61
C VAL A 185 -16.67 8.21 -3.19
N TYR A 186 -16.20 9.02 -2.25
CA TYR A 186 -16.09 8.64 -0.84
C TYR A 186 -17.23 9.17 0.04
N ASN A 187 -18.34 9.63 -0.57
CA ASN A 187 -19.54 10.10 0.11
C ASN A 187 -19.25 11.06 1.28
N ASN A 188 -18.42 12.08 1.04
CA ASN A 188 -17.99 13.10 2.02
C ASN A 188 -17.39 12.54 3.32
N SER A 189 -16.89 11.31 3.31
CA SER A 189 -16.20 10.71 4.45
C SER A 189 -14.81 11.31 4.67
N GLN A 190 -14.11 10.86 5.72
CA GLN A 190 -12.72 11.25 5.97
C GLN A 190 -11.79 10.91 4.79
N TYR A 191 -12.09 9.85 4.02
CA TYR A 191 -11.37 9.51 2.80
C TYR A 191 -11.44 10.62 1.73
N ALA A 192 -12.54 11.35 1.65
CA ALA A 192 -12.67 12.50 0.76
C ALA A 192 -11.89 13.73 1.27
N ALA A 193 -11.81 13.88 2.60
CA ALA A 193 -11.18 15.03 3.24
C ALA A 193 -9.65 14.94 3.32
N ARG A 194 -9.06 13.78 3.04
CA ARG A 194 -7.60 13.56 3.18
C ARG A 194 -6.96 13.22 1.85
N ASN A 195 -6.18 14.18 1.34
CA ASN A 195 -5.28 13.97 0.23
C ASN A 195 -3.90 13.59 0.78
N VAL A 196 -3.33 12.49 0.32
CA VAL A 196 -2.10 11.92 0.86
C VAL A 196 -0.92 12.90 0.84
N ILE A 197 -0.73 13.66 -0.26
CA ILE A 197 0.36 14.64 -0.34
C ILE A 197 0.04 15.93 0.44
N GLY A 198 -1.22 16.14 0.79
CA GLY A 198 -1.69 17.35 1.43
C GLY A 198 -1.81 18.57 0.51
N PRO A 199 -2.42 19.66 0.99
CA PRO A 199 -2.48 20.91 0.28
C PRO A 199 -1.15 21.68 0.38
N LEU A 200 -0.78 22.42 -0.65
CA LEU A 200 0.48 23.19 -0.71
C LEU A 200 0.71 24.06 0.53
N ARG A 201 -0.34 24.74 1.01
CA ARG A 201 -0.25 25.58 2.20
C ARG A 201 0.23 24.81 3.45
N SER A 202 -0.22 23.58 3.62
CA SER A 202 0.23 22.74 4.75
C SER A 202 1.71 22.39 4.62
N LEU A 203 2.14 22.02 3.41
CA LEU A 203 3.55 21.72 3.13
C LEU A 203 4.47 22.93 3.37
N GLU A 204 4.03 24.13 3.02
CA GLU A 204 4.79 25.37 3.22
C GLU A 204 4.96 25.74 4.70
N THR A 205 4.03 25.35 5.55
CA THR A 205 3.98 25.79 6.97
C THR A 205 4.35 24.72 7.98
N LEU A 206 4.39 23.43 7.61
CA LEU A 206 4.73 22.35 8.54
C LEU A 206 6.14 22.56 9.13
N THR A 207 6.31 22.16 10.39
CA THR A 207 7.58 22.27 11.11
C THR A 207 8.13 20.90 11.48
N ALA A 208 9.43 20.80 11.76
CA ALA A 208 10.02 19.57 12.29
C ALA A 208 9.30 19.09 13.56
N LYS A 209 8.80 20.01 14.40
CA LYS A 209 8.03 19.67 15.59
C LYS A 209 6.70 18.99 15.27
N ASP A 210 6.04 19.39 14.19
CA ASP A 210 4.79 18.77 13.73
C ASP A 210 5.04 17.36 13.24
N VAL A 211 6.07 17.16 12.42
CA VAL A 211 6.50 15.85 11.95
C VAL A 211 6.91 14.94 13.11
N GLN A 212 7.72 15.45 14.05
CA GLN A 212 8.12 14.73 15.27
C GLN A 212 6.92 14.31 16.11
N ARG A 213 5.92 15.20 16.27
CA ARG A 213 4.69 14.91 17.02
C ARG A 213 3.91 13.78 16.36
N PHE A 214 3.70 13.87 15.04
CA PHE A 214 3.01 12.84 14.27
C PHE A 214 3.74 11.50 14.38
N TYR A 215 5.06 11.49 14.20
CA TYR A 215 5.90 10.31 14.34
C TYR A 215 5.76 9.65 15.71
N ARG A 216 5.94 10.40 16.79
CA ARG A 216 5.83 9.88 18.17
C ARG A 216 4.44 9.37 18.52
N THR A 217 3.40 9.94 17.94
CA THR A 217 2.02 9.54 18.19
C THR A 217 1.69 8.22 17.50
N TRP A 218 2.09 8.10 16.24
CA TRP A 218 1.57 7.05 15.37
C TRP A 218 2.57 5.96 15.02
N TYR A 219 3.88 6.23 14.97
CA TYR A 219 4.90 5.19 14.70
C TYR A 219 5.21 4.45 15.99
N ARG A 220 4.42 3.43 16.26
CA ARG A 220 4.48 2.63 17.47
C ARG A 220 4.21 1.16 17.18
N PRO A 221 4.78 0.22 17.95
CA PRO A 221 4.82 -1.19 17.60
C PRO A 221 3.46 -1.85 17.40
N ASP A 222 2.42 -1.39 18.11
CA ASP A 222 1.07 -1.96 17.95
C ASP A 222 0.34 -1.55 16.66
N LEU A 223 0.92 -0.62 15.88
CA LEU A 223 0.49 -0.25 14.54
C LEU A 223 1.49 -0.70 13.45
N GLN A 224 2.47 -1.52 13.81
CA GLN A 224 3.56 -1.92 12.93
C GLN A 224 3.53 -3.41 12.62
N CYS A 225 3.90 -3.74 11.39
CA CYS A 225 4.05 -5.11 10.95
C CYS A 225 5.33 -5.28 10.12
N VAL A 226 6.17 -6.24 10.49
CA VAL A 226 7.36 -6.63 9.72
C VAL A 226 7.03 -7.87 8.90
N VAL A 227 7.33 -7.83 7.59
CA VAL A 227 7.19 -8.99 6.71
C VAL A 227 8.54 -9.29 6.07
N ILE A 228 8.97 -10.54 6.11
CA ILE A 228 10.22 -11.02 5.51
C ILE A 228 9.92 -12.26 4.70
N VAL A 229 10.24 -12.22 3.41
CA VAL A 229 9.99 -13.34 2.48
C VAL A 229 11.23 -13.55 1.60
N GLY A 230 11.64 -14.80 1.38
CA GLY A 230 12.74 -15.08 0.47
C GLY A 230 13.48 -16.38 0.79
N ASP A 231 14.71 -16.47 0.30
CA ASP A 231 15.60 -17.61 0.58
C ASP A 231 16.25 -17.46 1.96
N ILE A 232 15.45 -17.72 2.97
CA ILE A 232 15.78 -17.53 4.39
C ILE A 232 15.33 -18.75 5.20
N ASP A 233 15.92 -18.92 6.39
CA ASP A 233 15.37 -19.79 7.44
C ASP A 233 14.39 -18.99 8.31
N PRO A 234 13.08 -19.27 8.24
CA PRO A 234 12.07 -18.52 8.99
C PRO A 234 12.26 -18.55 10.50
N GLU A 235 12.85 -19.63 11.04
CA GLU A 235 13.09 -19.75 12.49
C GLU A 235 14.20 -18.83 12.96
N VAL A 236 15.29 -18.75 12.19
CA VAL A 236 16.40 -17.84 12.45
C VAL A 236 15.91 -16.39 12.39
N TYR A 237 15.15 -16.04 11.36
CA TYR A 237 14.64 -14.67 11.21
C TYR A 237 13.58 -14.29 12.24
N GLU A 238 12.76 -15.24 12.69
CA GLU A 238 11.84 -15.02 13.81
C GLU A 238 12.59 -14.66 15.10
N ALA A 239 13.68 -15.38 15.40
CA ALA A 239 14.52 -15.07 16.54
C ALA A 239 15.15 -13.65 16.42
N LYS A 240 15.63 -13.27 15.22
CA LYS A 240 16.17 -11.93 14.94
C LYS A 240 15.10 -10.85 15.10
N VAL A 241 13.88 -11.06 14.59
CA VAL A 241 12.76 -10.12 14.76
C VAL A 241 12.46 -9.93 16.23
N LYS A 242 12.34 -11.00 17.01
CA LYS A 242 12.08 -10.94 18.47
C LYS A 242 13.18 -10.15 19.20
N ALA A 243 14.44 -10.40 18.90
CA ALA A 243 15.59 -9.72 19.51
C ALA A 243 15.65 -8.23 19.14
N MET A 244 15.48 -7.90 17.87
CA MET A 244 15.70 -6.54 17.37
C MET A 244 14.51 -5.61 17.63
N PHE A 245 13.27 -6.09 17.41
CA PHE A 245 12.06 -5.28 17.49
C PHE A 245 11.36 -5.35 18.84
N GLY A 246 11.64 -6.37 19.66
CA GLY A 246 11.02 -6.54 20.98
C GLY A 246 11.32 -5.42 21.97
N SER A 247 12.45 -4.71 21.78
CA SER A 247 12.89 -3.59 22.62
C SER A 247 12.19 -2.26 22.32
N ILE A 248 11.43 -2.16 21.22
CA ILE A 248 10.67 -0.94 20.86
C ILE A 248 9.64 -0.67 21.96
N LYS A 249 9.66 0.54 22.49
CA LYS A 249 8.77 0.93 23.59
C LYS A 249 7.39 1.28 23.06
N LYS A 250 6.37 0.69 23.65
CA LYS A 250 4.99 1.13 23.45
C LYS A 250 4.68 2.33 24.36
N PRO A 251 4.03 3.40 23.84
CA PRO A 251 3.58 4.52 24.67
C PRO A 251 2.63 4.05 25.78
N LYS A 252 2.82 4.57 27.01
CA LYS A 252 1.95 4.25 28.15
C LYS A 252 0.50 4.71 27.94
N LYS A 253 0.32 5.85 27.26
CA LYS A 253 -0.98 6.41 26.85
C LYS A 253 -0.92 6.59 25.34
N ALA A 254 -1.33 5.56 24.61
CA ALA A 254 -1.39 5.58 23.17
C ALA A 254 -2.71 6.21 22.73
N GLU A 255 -2.66 7.10 21.74
CA GLU A 255 -3.85 7.62 21.10
C GLU A 255 -4.58 6.48 20.36
N VAL A 256 -5.90 6.46 20.47
CA VAL A 256 -6.70 5.42 19.81
C VAL A 256 -6.68 5.66 18.30
N ARG A 257 -6.25 4.65 17.55
CA ARG A 257 -6.38 4.70 16.09
C ARG A 257 -7.86 4.62 15.71
N ALA A 258 -8.37 5.71 15.17
CA ALA A 258 -9.74 5.73 14.67
C ALA A 258 -9.89 4.82 13.43
N ASN A 259 -11.05 4.17 13.34
CA ASN A 259 -11.46 3.48 12.13
C ASN A 259 -12.42 4.39 11.37
N PHE A 260 -12.13 4.60 10.10
CA PHE A 260 -12.94 5.42 9.22
C PHE A 260 -13.74 4.52 8.28
N THR A 261 -14.98 4.87 8.05
CA THR A 261 -15.88 4.15 7.15
C THR A 261 -16.46 5.10 6.11
N ILE A 262 -16.83 4.56 4.98
CA ILE A 262 -17.54 5.28 3.94
C ILE A 262 -19.00 4.82 4.01
N ALA A 263 -19.91 5.72 4.38
CA ALA A 263 -21.32 5.40 4.42
C ALA A 263 -21.86 5.20 3.00
N ASP A 264 -22.80 4.28 2.83
CA ASP A 264 -23.50 4.11 1.57
C ASP A 264 -24.45 5.27 1.31
N ASN A 265 -24.67 5.57 0.03
CA ASN A 265 -25.69 6.52 -0.42
C ASN A 265 -26.92 5.74 -0.90
N THR A 266 -28.10 6.22 -0.53
CA THR A 266 -29.40 5.62 -0.92
C THR A 266 -29.86 6.06 -2.30
N THR A 267 -29.31 7.16 -2.81
CA THR A 267 -29.61 7.72 -4.14
C THR A 267 -28.32 7.91 -4.92
N PRO A 268 -28.35 7.78 -6.25
CA PRO A 268 -27.18 8.08 -7.09
C PRO A 268 -26.67 9.51 -6.85
N LEU A 269 -25.35 9.65 -6.74
CA LEU A 269 -24.69 10.93 -6.65
C LEU A 269 -24.13 11.30 -8.03
N TYR A 270 -24.19 12.57 -8.39
CA TYR A 270 -23.73 13.07 -9.68
C TYR A 270 -22.65 14.12 -9.47
N TYR A 271 -21.65 14.09 -10.31
CA TYR A 271 -20.61 15.10 -10.32
C TYR A 271 -20.22 15.46 -11.75
N ARG A 272 -20.00 16.75 -12.00
CA ARG A 272 -19.50 17.25 -13.27
C ARG A 272 -18.18 17.99 -13.02
N PHE A 273 -17.12 17.48 -13.64
CA PHE A 273 -15.82 18.13 -13.65
C PHE A 273 -15.62 18.86 -14.99
N VAL A 274 -15.15 20.11 -14.93
CA VAL A 274 -14.78 20.90 -16.09
C VAL A 274 -13.40 21.50 -15.82
N ASP A 275 -12.49 21.29 -16.73
CA ASP A 275 -11.13 21.80 -16.64
C ASP A 275 -10.68 22.30 -18.03
N ALA A 276 -10.08 23.49 -18.07
CA ALA A 276 -9.69 24.13 -19.33
C ALA A 276 -8.60 23.37 -20.10
N GLU A 277 -7.79 22.57 -19.41
CA GLU A 277 -6.74 21.75 -20.02
C GLU A 277 -7.25 20.38 -20.47
N ASN A 278 -8.49 20.02 -20.09
CA ASN A 278 -9.06 18.72 -20.48
C ASN A 278 -9.59 18.77 -21.92
N GLN A 279 -8.94 18.02 -22.80
CA GLN A 279 -9.27 17.96 -24.23
C GLN A 279 -10.24 16.82 -24.60
N SER A 280 -10.71 16.04 -23.61
CA SER A 280 -11.55 14.88 -23.85
C SER A 280 -12.81 14.90 -23.00
N HIS A 281 -13.86 14.26 -23.49
CA HIS A 281 -15.06 13.98 -22.71
C HIS A 281 -14.99 12.53 -22.20
N SER A 282 -15.25 12.33 -20.91
CA SER A 282 -15.34 11.00 -20.32
C SER A 282 -16.54 10.91 -19.38
N TYR A 283 -17.08 9.72 -19.26
CA TYR A 283 -18.14 9.40 -18.32
C TYR A 283 -17.63 8.26 -17.43
N GLY A 284 -17.79 8.39 -16.14
CA GLY A 284 -17.43 7.36 -15.16
C GLY A 284 -18.65 6.95 -14.34
N LEU A 285 -18.82 5.66 -14.14
CA LEU A 285 -19.76 5.09 -13.17
C LEU A 285 -18.94 4.43 -12.06
N TYR A 286 -19.18 4.87 -10.83
CA TYR A 286 -18.52 4.34 -9.65
C TYR A 286 -19.55 3.64 -8.76
N GLN A 287 -19.31 2.38 -8.46
CA GLN A 287 -20.09 1.62 -7.50
C GLN A 287 -19.19 1.24 -6.33
N ARG A 288 -19.61 1.60 -5.12
CA ARG A 288 -18.99 1.08 -3.91
C ARG A 288 -19.58 -0.28 -3.60
N VAL A 289 -18.74 -1.24 -3.36
CA VAL A 289 -19.12 -2.57 -2.91
C VAL A 289 -18.39 -2.87 -1.60
N ALA A 290 -19.10 -3.47 -0.65
CA ALA A 290 -18.45 -3.95 0.58
C ALA A 290 -17.45 -5.03 0.20
N THR A 291 -16.20 -4.87 0.63
CA THR A 291 -15.24 -5.97 0.52
C THR A 291 -15.61 -7.02 1.55
N PRO A 292 -15.91 -8.25 1.15
CA PRO A 292 -16.24 -9.31 2.11
C PRO A 292 -15.01 -9.61 2.97
N THR A 293 -14.95 -9.05 4.17
CA THR A 293 -13.87 -9.32 5.14
C THR A 293 -13.92 -10.75 5.71
N SER A 294 -15.03 -11.44 5.50
CA SER A 294 -15.27 -12.82 5.98
C SER A 294 -14.84 -13.90 4.99
N LEU A 295 -14.53 -13.54 3.74
CA LEU A 295 -14.12 -14.53 2.75
C LEU A 295 -12.67 -14.96 2.99
N GLN A 296 -12.46 -16.24 3.23
CA GLN A 296 -11.14 -16.86 3.39
C GLN A 296 -10.98 -18.04 2.43
N GLY A 297 -9.75 -18.39 2.11
CA GLY A 297 -9.42 -19.54 1.27
C GLY A 297 -10.05 -19.49 -0.12
N GLN A 298 -10.67 -20.58 -0.55
CA GLN A 298 -11.23 -20.73 -1.89
C GLN A 298 -12.32 -19.72 -2.22
N ALA A 299 -13.13 -19.29 -1.25
CA ALA A 299 -14.19 -18.32 -1.45
C ALA A 299 -13.62 -16.93 -1.78
N ALA A 300 -12.57 -16.50 -1.08
CA ALA A 300 -11.87 -15.25 -1.38
C ALA A 300 -11.20 -15.29 -2.76
N THR A 301 -10.57 -16.41 -3.11
CA THR A 301 -9.94 -16.60 -4.42
C THR A 301 -10.99 -16.56 -5.54
N LYS A 302 -12.12 -17.21 -5.34
CA LYS A 302 -13.23 -17.21 -6.31
C LYS A 302 -13.76 -15.81 -6.55
N GLU A 303 -14.02 -15.05 -5.49
CA GLU A 303 -14.49 -13.66 -5.61
C GLU A 303 -13.47 -12.78 -6.32
N PHE A 304 -12.20 -12.88 -5.96
CA PHE A 304 -11.11 -12.18 -6.65
C PHE A 304 -11.07 -12.50 -8.14
N LEU A 305 -11.17 -13.79 -8.51
CA LEU A 305 -11.17 -14.20 -9.92
C LEU A 305 -12.40 -13.69 -10.66
N PHE A 306 -13.59 -13.69 -10.05
CA PHE A 306 -14.77 -13.10 -10.66
C PHE A 306 -14.59 -11.61 -10.91
N GLN A 307 -14.02 -10.88 -9.97
CA GLN A 307 -13.74 -9.46 -10.13
C GLN A 307 -12.74 -9.18 -11.25
N GLN A 308 -11.69 -9.99 -11.34
CA GLN A 308 -10.71 -9.90 -12.44
C GLN A 308 -11.37 -10.19 -13.79
N LEU A 309 -12.15 -11.27 -13.90
CA LEU A 309 -12.88 -11.60 -15.13
C LEU A 309 -13.86 -10.51 -15.54
N PHE A 310 -14.59 -9.93 -14.58
CA PHE A 310 -15.50 -8.81 -14.85
C PHE A 310 -14.74 -7.60 -15.38
N ASN A 311 -13.63 -7.23 -14.75
CA ASN A 311 -12.79 -6.10 -15.16
C ASN A 311 -12.19 -6.30 -16.56
N ASP A 312 -11.92 -7.54 -16.97
CA ASP A 312 -11.41 -7.86 -18.29
C ASP A 312 -12.50 -7.89 -19.37
N ILE A 313 -13.67 -8.42 -19.03
CA ILE A 313 -14.76 -8.66 -20.01
C ILE A 313 -15.59 -7.40 -20.22
N ALA A 314 -15.94 -6.68 -19.16
CA ALA A 314 -16.84 -5.55 -19.26
C ALA A 314 -16.36 -4.44 -20.21
N PRO A 315 -15.08 -3.99 -20.19
CA PRO A 315 -14.58 -3.00 -21.15
C PRO A 315 -14.64 -3.49 -22.59
N LYS A 316 -14.34 -4.77 -22.81
CA LYS A 316 -14.38 -5.38 -24.15
C LYS A 316 -15.80 -5.46 -24.69
N TYR A 317 -16.75 -5.80 -23.83
CA TYR A 317 -18.16 -5.85 -24.18
C TYR A 317 -18.72 -4.46 -24.50
N PHE A 318 -18.40 -3.44 -23.71
CA PHE A 318 -18.79 -2.07 -24.00
C PHE A 318 -18.13 -1.51 -25.28
N ALA A 319 -16.88 -1.88 -25.54
CA ALA A 319 -16.21 -1.54 -26.80
C ALA A 319 -16.89 -2.20 -28.00
N TYR A 320 -17.30 -3.46 -27.87
CA TYR A 320 -18.08 -4.17 -28.89
C TYR A 320 -19.41 -3.47 -29.16
N LEU A 321 -20.20 -3.17 -28.12
CA LEU A 321 -21.49 -2.47 -28.29
C LEU A 321 -21.33 -1.11 -28.95
N ARG A 322 -20.29 -0.36 -28.62
CA ARG A 322 -19.98 0.93 -29.26
C ARG A 322 -19.70 0.80 -30.76
N ASN A 323 -19.01 -0.26 -31.16
CA ASN A 323 -18.65 -0.49 -32.55
C ASN A 323 -19.79 -1.10 -33.38
N ASP A 324 -20.72 -1.82 -32.76
CA ASP A 324 -21.85 -2.46 -33.43
C ASP A 324 -23.01 -1.47 -33.74
N ASN A 325 -22.98 -0.30 -33.11
CA ASN A 325 -23.97 0.78 -33.31
C ASN A 325 -23.49 1.87 -34.30
N ARG A 326 -22.52 1.59 -35.16
CA ARG A 326 -22.05 2.47 -36.24
C ARG A 326 -22.55 2.07 -37.62
#